data_49d2337a0bdf6a05dd3e10680e008c6d
#
_entry.id   49d2337a0bdf6a05dd3e10680e008c6d
#
_cell.length_a   1.000
_cell.length_b   1.000
_cell.length_c   1.000
_cell.angle_alpha   90.00
_cell.angle_beta   90.00
_cell.angle_gamma   90.00
#
_symmetry.space_group_name_H-M   'P 1'
#
loop_
_entity.id
_entity.type
_entity.pdbx_description
1 polymer ?
#
loop_
_entity_poly.entity_id
_entity_poly.type
_entity_poly.pdbx_seq_one_letter_code
_entity_poly.pdbx_strand_id
1 'polypeptide(L)'
;MHEGRTPPWRMIRVRRAVTSASSIALMVTASGCIDKRDAKKMIEALQSSLVPDSLPVMQNTELPFKYPPELYAQKVQGNVTLRIHIDARGAVRPESTSVVESSGNAALDTAAVRGARDLRFKPAFAKGAPLAISVLFPVYFRHPEALPLPGDTVLKPRD
;
A
#
# COMPACT_ATOMS: atom_id res chain seq x y z
N MET A 1 13.48 49.32 38.65
CA MET A 1 12.41 50.30 38.37
C MET A 1 12.11 50.24 36.88
N HIS A 2 11.07 49.53 36.48
CA HIS A 2 10.13 49.92 35.47
C HIS A 2 9.01 48.84 35.44
N GLU A 3 7.89 49.36 35.91
CA GLU A 3 6.65 48.66 36.12
C GLU A 3 6.01 48.23 34.81
N GLY A 4 5.30 47.15 34.94
CA GLY A 4 4.49 46.52 33.93
C GLY A 4 3.31 47.36 33.41
N ARG A 5 2.79 46.98 32.30
CA ARG A 5 1.39 47.25 31.91
C ARG A 5 0.83 46.04 31.17
N THR A 6 -0.02 45.36 31.88
CA THR A 6 -0.95 44.39 31.29
C THR A 6 -2.09 45.15 30.61
N PRO A 7 -2.51 44.80 29.39
CA PRO A 7 -3.72 45.34 28.80
C PRO A 7 -4.97 44.68 29.35
N PRO A 8 -6.07 45.41 29.56
CA PRO A 8 -7.28 44.90 30.15
C PRO A 8 -8.11 44.14 29.11
N TRP A 9 -8.45 42.94 29.45
CA TRP A 9 -9.39 42.10 28.70
C TRP A 9 -10.78 42.74 28.75
N ARG A 10 -11.24 43.32 27.66
CA ARG A 10 -12.60 43.77 27.51
C ARG A 10 -13.55 42.59 27.48
N MET A 11 -14.32 42.44 28.55
CA MET A 11 -15.48 41.55 28.60
C MET A 11 -16.49 41.98 27.53
N ILE A 12 -16.61 41.21 26.48
CA ILE A 12 -17.73 41.31 25.56
C ILE A 12 -18.90 40.58 26.19
N ARG A 13 -19.85 41.36 26.73
CA ARG A 13 -21.15 40.85 27.18
C ARG A 13 -21.94 40.43 25.95
N VAL A 14 -22.02 39.13 25.72
CA VAL A 14 -22.99 38.58 24.78
C VAL A 14 -24.35 38.63 25.42
N ARG A 15 -25.19 39.56 24.94
CA ARG A 15 -26.60 39.63 25.30
C ARG A 15 -27.33 38.39 24.75
N ARG A 16 -27.85 37.58 25.64
CA ARG A 16 -28.80 36.54 25.31
C ARG A 16 -30.07 37.19 24.74
N ALA A 17 -30.29 37.03 23.45
CA ALA A 17 -31.59 37.21 22.86
C ALA A 17 -32.33 35.86 22.97
N VAL A 18 -33.26 35.80 23.92
CA VAL A 18 -34.27 34.76 23.99
C VAL A 18 -35.39 35.16 23.05
N THR A 19 -35.51 34.52 21.92
CA THR A 19 -36.76 34.58 21.14
C THR A 19 -37.16 33.18 20.69
N SER A 20 -38.24 32.79 21.32
CA SER A 20 -39.35 31.92 20.91
C SER A 20 -39.04 30.63 20.20
N ALA A 21 -39.33 29.58 20.95
CA ALA A 21 -39.78 28.31 20.48
C ALA A 21 -40.90 28.44 19.44
N SER A 22 -40.76 27.80 18.30
CA SER A 22 -41.87 27.08 17.65
C SER A 22 -41.34 26.38 16.38
N SER A 23 -41.57 25.08 16.36
CA SER A 23 -41.88 24.32 15.17
C SER A 23 -40.80 24.14 14.13
N ILE A 24 -39.81 23.22 14.34
CA ILE A 24 -39.42 22.26 13.32
C ILE A 24 -39.10 20.93 14.03
N ALA A 25 -40.16 20.33 14.55
CA ALA A 25 -40.19 18.90 14.84
C ALA A 25 -40.98 18.28 13.69
N LEU A 26 -40.34 17.98 12.61
CA LEU A 26 -40.92 17.04 11.65
C LEU A 26 -39.85 16.52 10.71
N MET A 27 -39.75 15.20 10.65
CA MET A 27 -39.16 14.38 9.60
C MET A 27 -37.63 14.16 9.62
N VAL A 28 -37.19 13.36 10.57
CA VAL A 28 -36.20 12.30 10.26
C VAL A 28 -36.69 11.01 10.91
N THR A 29 -37.79 10.47 10.42
CA THR A 29 -38.15 9.06 10.60
C THR A 29 -38.10 8.37 9.24
N ALA A 30 -36.97 8.42 8.58
CA ALA A 30 -36.64 7.46 7.57
C ALA A 30 -35.63 6.51 8.21
N SER A 31 -36.05 5.78 9.23
CA SER A 31 -35.47 4.48 9.60
C SER A 31 -35.79 3.53 8.46
N GLY A 32 -35.15 3.74 7.31
CA GLY A 32 -35.05 2.73 6.30
C GLY A 32 -34.19 1.63 6.90
N CYS A 33 -34.83 0.60 7.45
CA CYS A 33 -34.19 -0.67 7.71
C CYS A 33 -33.58 -1.11 6.38
N ILE A 34 -32.27 -0.91 6.20
CA ILE A 34 -31.54 -1.57 5.11
C ILE A 34 -31.74 -3.05 5.38
N ASP A 35 -32.54 -3.71 4.52
CA ASP A 35 -32.76 -5.14 4.63
C ASP A 35 -31.40 -5.83 4.54
N LYS A 36 -31.17 -6.81 5.40
CA LYS A 36 -29.93 -7.61 5.41
C LYS A 36 -29.61 -8.19 4.02
N ARG A 37 -30.64 -8.39 3.20
CA ARG A 37 -30.50 -8.84 1.79
C ARG A 37 -29.91 -7.76 0.90
N ASP A 38 -30.30 -6.50 1.09
CA ASP A 38 -29.78 -5.38 0.30
C ASP A 38 -28.35 -5.03 0.74
N ALA A 39 -28.08 -5.08 2.03
CA ALA A 39 -26.71 -4.93 2.55
C ALA A 39 -25.78 -6.03 1.99
N LYS A 40 -26.25 -7.29 1.95
CA LYS A 40 -25.48 -8.39 1.38
C LYS A 40 -25.20 -8.19 -0.12
N LYS A 41 -26.22 -7.80 -0.91
CA LYS A 41 -26.05 -7.48 -2.33
C LYS A 41 -25.09 -6.33 -2.57
N MET A 42 -25.12 -5.28 -1.74
CA MET A 42 -24.17 -4.18 -1.82
C MET A 42 -22.74 -4.64 -1.52
N ILE A 43 -22.56 -5.47 -0.50
CA ILE A 43 -21.24 -6.03 -0.16
C ILE A 43 -20.72 -6.91 -1.29
N GLU A 44 -21.56 -7.79 -1.83
CA GLU A 44 -21.20 -8.65 -2.97
C GLU A 44 -20.88 -7.82 -4.23
N ALA A 45 -21.65 -6.77 -4.50
CA ALA A 45 -21.37 -5.86 -5.62
C ALA A 45 -20.08 -5.07 -5.43
N LEU A 46 -19.76 -4.63 -4.22
CA LEU A 46 -18.51 -3.97 -3.89
C LEU A 46 -17.33 -4.95 -4.00
N GLN A 47 -17.47 -6.16 -3.48
CA GLN A 47 -16.43 -7.18 -3.57
C GLN A 47 -16.16 -7.59 -5.01
N SER A 48 -17.19 -7.80 -5.82
CA SER A 48 -17.05 -8.11 -7.24
C SER A 48 -16.47 -6.96 -8.06
N SER A 49 -16.58 -5.72 -7.57
CA SER A 49 -15.97 -4.56 -8.20
C SER A 49 -14.47 -4.44 -7.95
N LEU A 50 -13.97 -5.11 -6.89
CA LEU A 50 -12.58 -5.10 -6.48
C LEU A 50 -11.78 -6.29 -7.01
N VAL A 51 -12.46 -7.27 -7.63
CA VAL A 51 -11.77 -8.40 -8.28
C VAL A 51 -11.24 -7.91 -9.63
N PRO A 52 -9.93 -7.96 -9.86
CA PRO A 52 -9.37 -7.54 -11.13
C PRO A 52 -9.71 -8.55 -12.25
N ASP A 53 -10.12 -8.06 -13.40
CA ASP A 53 -10.32 -8.85 -14.62
C ASP A 53 -8.96 -9.24 -15.23
N SER A 54 -7.94 -8.41 -15.01
CA SER A 54 -6.56 -8.68 -15.41
C SER A 54 -5.57 -8.26 -14.32
N LEU A 55 -4.55 -9.10 -14.13
CA LEU A 55 -3.47 -8.83 -13.20
C LEU A 55 -2.46 -7.84 -13.79
N PRO A 56 -1.67 -7.15 -12.96
CA PRO A 56 -0.61 -6.28 -13.46
C PRO A 56 0.48 -7.11 -14.13
N VAL A 57 1.00 -6.60 -15.24
CA VAL A 57 2.08 -7.24 -16.00
C VAL A 57 3.33 -6.38 -15.90
N MET A 58 4.44 -6.95 -15.45
CA MET A 58 5.73 -6.26 -15.36
C MET A 58 6.21 -5.85 -16.76
N GLN A 59 6.70 -4.62 -16.89
CA GLN A 59 7.20 -4.05 -18.13
C GLN A 59 8.73 -3.94 -18.18
N ASN A 60 9.40 -4.12 -17.04
CA ASN A 60 10.84 -4.07 -17.00
C ASN A 60 11.44 -5.28 -17.76
N THR A 61 12.34 -5.01 -18.69
CA THR A 61 13.11 -6.05 -19.40
C THR A 61 14.17 -6.66 -18.47
N GLU A 62 14.75 -5.82 -17.61
CA GLU A 62 15.72 -6.24 -16.59
C GLU A 62 15.19 -5.88 -15.20
N LEU A 63 15.47 -6.76 -14.25
CA LEU A 63 15.08 -6.53 -12.85
C LEU A 63 15.98 -5.48 -12.22
N PRO A 64 15.42 -4.41 -11.61
CA PRO A 64 16.22 -3.30 -11.07
C PRO A 64 16.84 -3.59 -9.69
N PHE A 65 16.92 -4.85 -9.29
CA PHE A 65 17.46 -5.24 -8.00
C PHE A 65 18.98 -5.38 -8.08
N LYS A 66 19.68 -4.42 -7.46
CA LYS A 66 21.14 -4.44 -7.42
C LYS A 66 21.61 -5.26 -6.22
N TYR A 67 22.39 -6.30 -6.48
CA TYR A 67 23.04 -7.08 -5.43
C TYR A 67 24.13 -6.22 -4.76
N PRO A 68 24.11 -6.06 -3.43
CA PRO A 68 25.15 -5.31 -2.73
C PRO A 68 26.54 -5.96 -2.98
N PRO A 69 27.56 -5.22 -3.45
CA PRO A 69 28.84 -5.80 -3.85
C PRO A 69 29.55 -6.56 -2.72
N GLU A 70 29.45 -6.07 -1.50
CA GLU A 70 30.05 -6.71 -0.33
C GLU A 70 29.44 -8.09 -0.05
N LEU A 71 28.11 -8.20 -0.16
CA LEU A 71 27.42 -9.46 0.03
C LEU A 71 27.61 -10.41 -1.14
N TYR A 72 27.74 -9.86 -2.35
CA TYR A 72 28.10 -10.65 -3.53
C TYR A 72 29.48 -11.28 -3.36
N ALA A 73 30.49 -10.52 -2.94
CA ALA A 73 31.85 -11.02 -2.69
C ALA A 73 31.87 -12.12 -1.61
N GLN A 74 30.99 -12.02 -0.62
CA GLN A 74 30.85 -13.01 0.45
C GLN A 74 29.93 -14.18 0.09
N LYS A 75 29.35 -14.20 -1.12
CA LYS A 75 28.39 -15.21 -1.61
C LYS A 75 27.15 -15.36 -0.71
N VAL A 76 26.75 -14.27 -0.03
CA VAL A 76 25.57 -14.25 0.86
C VAL A 76 24.30 -14.20 0.05
N GLN A 77 23.53 -15.25 0.02
CA GLN A 77 22.26 -15.36 -0.70
C GLN A 77 21.05 -15.09 0.19
N GLY A 78 19.90 -14.78 -0.40
CA GLY A 78 18.66 -14.64 0.35
C GLY A 78 17.44 -14.43 -0.53
N ASN A 79 16.28 -14.68 0.06
CA ASN A 79 14.96 -14.43 -0.54
C ASN A 79 14.28 -13.32 0.23
N VAL A 80 13.76 -12.32 -0.46
CA VAL A 80 12.98 -11.24 0.13
C VAL A 80 11.61 -11.24 -0.51
N THR A 81 10.56 -11.36 0.27
CA THR A 81 9.20 -11.17 -0.24
C THR A 81 8.74 -9.75 0.10
N LEU A 82 8.50 -8.95 -0.93
CA LEU A 82 7.99 -7.60 -0.81
C LEU A 82 6.47 -7.58 -1.02
N ARG A 83 5.76 -6.76 -0.24
CA ARG A 83 4.44 -6.27 -0.62
C ARG A 83 4.63 -4.95 -1.34
N ILE A 84 4.31 -4.90 -2.62
CA ILE A 84 4.36 -3.69 -3.44
C ILE A 84 2.93 -3.22 -3.76
N HIS A 85 2.73 -1.92 -3.75
CA HIS A 85 1.47 -1.31 -4.18
C HIS A 85 1.67 -0.68 -5.56
N ILE A 86 0.92 -1.16 -6.54
CA ILE A 86 0.94 -0.70 -7.92
C ILE A 86 -0.26 0.21 -8.11
N ASP A 87 -0.02 1.45 -8.52
CA ASP A 87 -1.09 2.41 -8.76
C ASP A 87 -1.78 2.17 -10.11
N ALA A 88 -2.86 2.92 -10.38
CA ALA A 88 -3.62 2.81 -11.61
C ALA A 88 -2.82 3.21 -12.88
N ARG A 89 -1.62 3.78 -12.74
CA ARG A 89 -0.70 4.09 -13.83
C ARG A 89 0.35 3.00 -14.05
N GLY A 90 0.38 2.00 -13.18
CA GLY A 90 1.37 0.93 -13.21
C GLY A 90 2.69 1.26 -12.50
N ALA A 91 2.75 2.35 -11.75
CA ALA A 91 3.92 2.71 -10.97
C ALA A 91 3.85 2.12 -9.56
N VAL A 92 4.98 1.64 -9.06
CA VAL A 92 5.10 1.20 -7.67
C VAL A 92 5.19 2.41 -6.75
N ARG A 93 4.41 2.40 -5.67
CA ARG A 93 4.44 3.42 -4.62
C ARG A 93 5.44 3.04 -3.54
N PRO A 94 6.57 3.75 -3.42
CA PRO A 94 7.63 3.41 -2.47
C PRO A 94 7.17 3.46 -1.02
N GLU A 95 6.32 4.42 -0.67
CA GLU A 95 5.76 4.64 0.66
C GLU A 95 4.85 3.51 1.13
N SER A 96 4.32 2.73 0.19
CA SER A 96 3.43 1.59 0.45
C SER A 96 4.12 0.24 0.20
N THR A 97 5.45 0.26 -0.02
CA THR A 97 6.26 -0.95 -0.20
C THR A 97 6.83 -1.39 1.14
N SER A 98 6.63 -2.66 1.49
CA SER A 98 7.12 -3.24 2.74
C SER A 98 7.68 -4.64 2.53
N VAL A 99 8.63 -5.02 3.38
CA VAL A 99 9.13 -6.40 3.47
C VAL A 99 8.11 -7.23 4.24
N VAL A 100 7.64 -8.31 3.66
CA VAL A 100 6.73 -9.30 4.29
C VAL A 100 7.54 -10.45 4.84
N GLU A 101 8.52 -10.93 4.06
CA GLU A 101 9.46 -11.97 4.48
C GLU A 101 10.87 -11.45 4.26
N SER A 102 11.64 -11.39 5.33
CA SER A 102 13.05 -10.96 5.30
C SER A 102 13.96 -12.09 4.83
N SER A 103 15.01 -11.72 4.12
CA SER A 103 16.10 -12.65 3.78
C SER A 103 16.96 -13.07 4.98
N GLY A 104 16.77 -12.46 6.14
CA GLY A 104 17.66 -12.57 7.29
C GLY A 104 18.87 -11.62 7.20
N ASN A 105 19.01 -10.85 6.13
CA ASN A 105 20.08 -9.87 5.94
C ASN A 105 19.49 -8.49 5.57
N ALA A 106 19.65 -7.52 6.47
CA ALA A 106 19.09 -6.18 6.31
C ALA A 106 19.57 -5.44 5.05
N ALA A 107 20.78 -5.74 4.55
CA ALA A 107 21.32 -5.11 3.36
C ALA A 107 20.64 -5.65 2.08
N LEU A 108 20.32 -6.96 2.03
CA LEU A 108 19.53 -7.55 0.93
C LEU A 108 18.09 -7.02 0.95
N ASP A 109 17.48 -6.95 2.14
CA ASP A 109 16.13 -6.41 2.29
C ASP A 109 16.04 -4.96 1.82
N THR A 110 17.03 -4.15 2.22
CA THR A 110 17.14 -2.74 1.78
C THR A 110 17.34 -2.64 0.26
N ALA A 111 18.19 -3.50 -0.31
CA ALA A 111 18.44 -3.52 -1.75
C ALA A 111 17.17 -3.90 -2.52
N ALA A 112 16.38 -4.86 -2.02
CA ALA A 112 15.10 -5.25 -2.58
C ALA A 112 14.08 -4.09 -2.57
N VAL A 113 13.89 -3.44 -1.42
CA VAL A 113 12.98 -2.28 -1.29
C VAL A 113 13.42 -1.12 -2.20
N ARG A 114 14.71 -0.87 -2.31
CA ARG A 114 15.25 0.17 -3.19
C ARG A 114 14.98 -0.14 -4.66
N GLY A 115 15.26 -1.37 -5.11
CA GLY A 115 15.01 -1.79 -6.48
C GLY A 115 13.53 -1.78 -6.86
N ALA A 116 12.64 -2.08 -5.92
CA ALA A 116 11.20 -2.08 -6.18
C ALA A 116 10.65 -0.73 -6.66
N ARG A 117 11.30 0.39 -6.35
CA ARG A 117 10.90 1.74 -6.78
C ARG A 117 10.97 1.93 -8.30
N ASP A 118 11.87 1.20 -8.92
CA ASP A 118 12.13 1.29 -10.37
C ASP A 118 11.32 0.27 -11.18
N LEU A 119 10.51 -0.55 -10.51
CA LEU A 119 9.58 -1.45 -11.19
C LEU A 119 8.47 -0.66 -11.88
N ARG A 120 8.09 -1.12 -13.06
CA ARG A 120 7.00 -0.59 -13.87
C ARG A 120 6.11 -1.73 -14.33
N PHE A 121 4.81 -1.48 -14.26
CA PHE A 121 3.80 -2.46 -14.63
C PHE A 121 2.79 -1.86 -15.60
N LYS A 122 2.22 -2.70 -16.45
CA LYS A 122 0.90 -2.45 -17.00
C LYS A 122 -0.08 -2.64 -15.84
N PRO A 123 -0.97 -1.67 -15.55
CA PRO A 123 -1.84 -1.77 -14.38
C PRO A 123 -2.81 -2.94 -14.48
N ALA A 124 -3.33 -3.37 -13.34
CA ALA A 124 -4.49 -4.25 -13.29
C ALA A 124 -5.72 -3.51 -13.82
N PHE A 125 -6.70 -4.24 -14.33
CA PHE A 125 -7.97 -3.68 -14.77
C PHE A 125 -9.13 -4.39 -14.05
N ALA A 126 -10.16 -3.61 -13.75
CA ALA A 126 -11.46 -4.12 -13.31
C ALA A 126 -12.56 -3.38 -14.06
N LYS A 127 -13.45 -4.12 -14.71
CA LYS A 127 -14.56 -3.57 -15.52
C LYS A 127 -14.09 -2.52 -16.55
N GLY A 128 -12.93 -2.76 -17.16
CA GLY A 128 -12.34 -1.88 -18.16
C GLY A 128 -11.65 -0.63 -17.62
N ALA A 129 -11.63 -0.41 -16.31
CA ALA A 129 -10.93 0.69 -15.66
C ALA A 129 -9.61 0.21 -14.98
N PRO A 130 -8.54 1.02 -15.02
CA PRO A 130 -7.30 0.67 -14.34
C PRO A 130 -7.51 0.67 -12.82
N LEU A 131 -7.01 -0.38 -12.16
CA LEU A 131 -7.16 -0.62 -10.74
C LEU A 131 -5.80 -0.61 -10.04
N ALA A 132 -5.70 0.14 -8.94
CA ALA A 132 -4.56 0.05 -8.04
C ALA A 132 -4.66 -1.23 -7.20
N ILE A 133 -3.56 -1.97 -7.09
CA ILE A 133 -3.53 -3.26 -6.40
C ILE A 133 -2.23 -3.46 -5.63
N SER A 134 -2.30 -4.21 -4.54
CA SER A 134 -1.10 -4.69 -3.84
C SER A 134 -0.83 -6.14 -4.21
N VAL A 135 0.43 -6.44 -4.50
CA VAL A 135 0.87 -7.79 -4.83
C VAL A 135 2.09 -8.18 -4.00
N LEU A 136 2.26 -9.48 -3.78
CA LEU A 136 3.49 -10.02 -3.22
C LEU A 136 4.48 -10.26 -4.35
N PHE A 137 5.68 -9.75 -4.17
CA PHE A 137 6.74 -9.81 -5.18
C PHE A 137 8.00 -10.43 -4.57
N PRO A 138 8.36 -11.66 -4.96
CA PRO A 138 9.57 -12.31 -4.47
C PRO A 138 10.80 -11.77 -5.21
N VAL A 139 11.86 -11.49 -4.47
CA VAL A 139 13.18 -11.08 -4.96
C VAL A 139 14.20 -12.10 -4.50
N TYR A 140 14.93 -12.66 -5.45
CA TYR A 140 15.92 -13.69 -5.19
C TYR A 140 17.32 -13.16 -5.43
N PHE A 141 18.12 -13.07 -4.37
CA PHE A 141 19.55 -12.79 -4.49
C PHE A 141 20.30 -14.11 -4.55
N ARG A 142 20.85 -14.43 -5.71
CA ARG A 142 21.59 -15.68 -5.97
C ARG A 142 22.99 -15.39 -6.45
N HIS A 143 23.95 -16.13 -5.90
CA HIS A 143 25.34 -16.10 -6.37
C HIS A 143 25.61 -17.39 -7.16
N PRO A 144 26.20 -17.31 -8.38
CA PRO A 144 26.35 -18.48 -9.26
C PRO A 144 27.23 -19.57 -8.68
N GLU A 145 28.18 -19.21 -7.81
CA GLU A 145 29.12 -20.16 -7.20
C GLU A 145 28.73 -20.59 -5.77
N ALA A 146 27.62 -20.09 -5.25
CA ALA A 146 27.15 -20.50 -3.92
C ALA A 146 26.29 -21.76 -4.01
N LEU A 147 26.22 -22.49 -2.90
CA LEU A 147 25.31 -23.64 -2.81
C LEU A 147 23.85 -23.16 -2.89
N PRO A 148 22.96 -23.90 -3.60
CA PRO A 148 21.55 -23.58 -3.64
C PRO A 148 20.93 -23.49 -2.23
N LEU A 149 20.01 -22.54 -2.03
CA LEU A 149 19.28 -22.46 -0.79
C LEU A 149 18.23 -23.60 -0.70
N PRO A 150 17.83 -24.00 0.51
CA PRO A 150 16.72 -24.93 0.69
C PRO A 150 15.47 -24.45 -0.05
N GLY A 151 14.91 -25.32 -0.91
CA GLY A 151 13.74 -24.98 -1.73
C GLY A 151 14.07 -24.42 -3.13
N ASP A 152 15.32 -24.15 -3.45
CA ASP A 152 15.71 -23.80 -4.82
C ASP A 152 15.61 -25.06 -5.72
N THR A 153 14.87 -24.90 -6.83
CA THR A 153 14.86 -25.96 -7.85
C THR A 153 16.11 -25.81 -8.71
N VAL A 154 17.06 -26.70 -8.54
CA VAL A 154 18.21 -26.81 -9.43
C VAL A 154 17.74 -27.43 -10.75
N LEU A 155 17.51 -26.61 -11.75
CA LEU A 155 17.28 -27.11 -13.11
C LEU A 155 18.59 -27.72 -13.60
N LYS A 156 18.66 -29.05 -13.62
CA LYS A 156 19.79 -29.78 -14.22
C LYS A 156 19.84 -29.42 -15.71
N PRO A 157 20.99 -28.99 -16.26
CA PRO A 157 21.11 -28.79 -17.70
C PRO A 157 20.68 -30.08 -18.40
N ARG A 158 19.87 -29.96 -19.44
CA ARG A 158 19.62 -31.11 -20.35
C ARG A 158 20.86 -31.20 -21.23
N ASP A 159 21.59 -32.28 -21.05
CA ASP A 159 22.67 -32.69 -21.94
C ASP A 159 22.11 -32.98 -23.34
#